data_051cd386d5e8a01f5a2fb988f523afc5
#
_entry.id   051cd386d5e8a01f5a2fb988f523afc5
#
_cell.length_a   1.000
_cell.length_b   1.000
_cell.length_c   1.000
_cell.angle_alpha   90.00
_cell.angle_beta   90.00
_cell.angle_gamma   90.00
#
_symmetry.space_group_name_H-M   'P 1'
#
loop_
_entity.id
_entity.type
_entity.pdbx_description
1 polymer ?
#
loop_
_entity_poly.entity_id
_entity_poly.type
_entity_poly.pdbx_seq_one_letter_code
_entity_poly.pdbx_strand_id
1 'polypeptide(L)'
;RIVLDPGYGFGKTHEHNLTLFRQQDALLSLGRPLLVGWSRKGTLGQITGRPLGERLTASVAAALAAVARGARVVRVHDVAATVDALKVWSAAGLAATQQEQNQGARIP
;
A
#
# COMPACT_ATOMS: atom_id res chain seq x y z
N ARG A 1 -9.08 -19.64 1.26
CA ARG A 1 -9.10 -18.22 0.97
C ARG A 1 -7.80 -17.76 0.32
N ILE A 2 -7.90 -17.03 -0.76
CA ILE A 2 -6.74 -16.60 -1.53
C ILE A 2 -6.58 -15.09 -1.43
N VAL A 3 -5.34 -14.66 -1.14
CA VAL A 3 -4.98 -13.26 -1.11
C VAL A 3 -3.84 -13.06 -2.10
N LEU A 4 -3.94 -12.05 -2.94
CA LEU A 4 -2.92 -11.76 -3.93
C LEU A 4 -1.89 -10.78 -3.34
N ASP A 5 -0.63 -11.04 -3.63
CA ASP A 5 0.47 -10.17 -3.21
C ASP A 5 1.32 -9.86 -4.44
N PRO A 6 1.39 -8.60 -4.87
CA PRO A 6 2.21 -8.23 -6.03
C PRO A 6 3.70 -8.49 -5.85
N GLY A 7 4.16 -8.66 -4.60
CA GLY A 7 5.56 -8.99 -4.35
C GLY A 7 6.49 -7.83 -4.56
N TYR A 8 6.09 -6.62 -4.20
CA TYR A 8 6.96 -5.46 -4.34
C TYR A 8 8.28 -5.69 -3.63
N GLY A 9 9.37 -5.39 -4.32
CA GLY A 9 10.71 -5.54 -3.77
C GLY A 9 11.35 -6.91 -3.99
N PHE A 10 10.61 -7.88 -4.51
CA PHE A 10 11.16 -9.23 -4.70
C PHE A 10 11.49 -9.46 -6.17
N GLY A 11 12.79 -9.58 -6.46
CA GLY A 11 13.26 -9.91 -7.80
C GLY A 11 12.92 -8.93 -8.88
N LYS A 12 12.56 -7.69 -8.54
CA LYS A 12 12.16 -6.68 -9.49
C LYS A 12 13.04 -5.46 -9.37
N THR A 13 13.23 -4.73 -10.47
CA THR A 13 13.90 -3.44 -10.41
C THR A 13 12.96 -2.42 -9.77
N HIS A 14 13.51 -1.30 -9.34
CA HIS A 14 12.68 -0.22 -8.79
C HIS A 14 11.67 0.28 -9.83
N GLU A 15 12.09 0.34 -11.07
CA GLU A 15 11.22 0.76 -12.16
C GLU A 15 10.03 -0.18 -12.30
N HIS A 16 10.28 -1.49 -12.27
CA HIS A 16 9.21 -2.48 -12.37
C HIS A 16 8.26 -2.39 -11.17
N ASN A 17 8.82 -2.18 -9.97
CA ASN A 17 8.00 -2.04 -8.78
C ASN A 17 7.05 -0.84 -8.89
N LEU A 18 7.55 0.29 -9.36
CA LEU A 18 6.73 1.49 -9.50
C LEU A 18 5.66 1.33 -10.57
N THR A 19 6.01 0.68 -11.68
CA THR A 19 5.04 0.42 -12.74
C THR A 19 3.90 -0.45 -12.21
N LEU A 20 4.24 -1.52 -11.49
CA LEU A 20 3.21 -2.38 -10.90
C LEU A 20 2.37 -1.62 -9.89
N PHE A 21 3.00 -0.76 -9.10
CA PHE A 21 2.28 0.00 -8.08
C PHE A 21 1.26 0.94 -8.73
N ARG A 22 1.66 1.65 -9.77
CA ARG A 22 0.74 2.54 -10.48
C ARG A 22 -0.44 1.81 -11.09
N GLN A 23 -0.28 0.53 -11.39
CA GLN A 23 -1.30 -0.28 -12.03
C GLN A 23 -1.88 -1.34 -11.11
N GLN A 24 -1.65 -1.20 -9.80
CA GLN A 24 -2.05 -2.20 -8.83
C GLN A 24 -3.54 -2.50 -8.89
N ASP A 25 -4.36 -1.47 -9.11
CA ASP A 25 -5.80 -1.63 -9.14
C ASP A 25 -6.26 -2.55 -10.27
N ALA A 26 -5.45 -2.77 -11.29
CA ALA A 26 -5.80 -3.73 -12.33
C ALA A 26 -5.90 -5.15 -11.79
N LEU A 27 -5.21 -5.45 -10.68
CA LEU A 27 -5.29 -6.78 -10.07
C LEU A 27 -6.64 -7.04 -9.42
N LEU A 28 -7.42 -6.00 -9.18
CA LEU A 28 -8.74 -6.17 -8.58
C LEU A 28 -9.67 -6.97 -9.48
N SER A 29 -9.43 -6.96 -10.80
CA SER A 29 -10.23 -7.72 -11.71
C SER A 29 -10.14 -9.23 -11.49
N LEU A 30 -9.14 -9.68 -10.75
CA LEU A 30 -8.99 -11.08 -10.42
C LEU A 30 -9.93 -11.54 -9.31
N GLY A 31 -10.63 -10.58 -8.66
CA GLY A 31 -11.64 -10.91 -7.67
C GLY A 31 -11.10 -11.37 -6.33
N ARG A 32 -9.83 -11.09 -6.04
CA ARG A 32 -9.22 -11.51 -4.78
C ARG A 32 -8.71 -10.30 -4.01
N PRO A 33 -8.71 -10.35 -2.67
CA PRO A 33 -8.13 -9.24 -1.91
C PRO A 33 -6.64 -9.11 -2.15
N LEU A 34 -6.15 -7.88 -2.11
CA LEU A 34 -4.73 -7.60 -2.26
C LEU A 34 -4.09 -7.35 -0.91
N LEU A 35 -2.95 -8.01 -0.68
CA LEU A 35 -2.08 -7.73 0.45
C LEU A 35 -0.84 -7.05 -0.08
N VAL A 36 -0.48 -5.90 0.46
CA VAL A 36 0.64 -5.11 -0.05
C VAL A 36 1.61 -4.78 1.08
N GLY A 37 2.90 -4.93 0.81
CA GLY A 37 3.95 -4.64 1.78
C GLY A 37 5.03 -3.77 1.16
N TRP A 38 4.95 -2.48 1.39
CA TRP A 38 5.96 -1.53 0.94
C TRP A 38 6.89 -1.08 2.05
N SER A 39 6.57 -1.45 3.30
CA SER A 39 7.23 -0.86 4.46
C SER A 39 8.75 -0.99 4.39
N ARG A 40 9.44 0.14 4.46
CA ARG A 40 10.89 0.27 4.51
C ARG A 40 11.65 -0.34 3.34
N LYS A 41 10.98 -0.61 2.23
CA LYS A 41 11.63 -1.27 1.09
C LYS A 41 12.56 -0.33 0.33
N GLY A 42 13.51 -0.93 -0.41
CA GLY A 42 14.55 -0.18 -1.11
C GLY A 42 14.01 0.83 -2.11
N THR A 43 12.89 0.50 -2.78
CA THR A 43 12.30 1.42 -3.75
C THR A 43 11.87 2.73 -3.08
N LEU A 44 11.40 2.67 -1.82
CA LEU A 44 11.06 3.89 -1.09
C LEU A 44 12.29 4.73 -0.82
N GLY A 45 13.41 4.08 -0.53
CA GLY A 45 14.68 4.78 -0.36
C GLY A 45 15.14 5.45 -1.63
N GLN A 46 14.93 4.81 -2.77
CA GLN A 46 15.29 5.39 -4.05
C GLN A 46 14.44 6.64 -4.35
N ILE A 47 13.15 6.56 -4.07
CA ILE A 47 12.26 7.70 -4.32
C ILE A 47 12.61 8.90 -3.45
N THR A 48 12.89 8.66 -2.16
CA THR A 48 13.05 9.73 -1.19
C THR A 48 14.49 10.15 -0.96
N GLY A 49 15.46 9.30 -1.33
CA GLY A 49 16.86 9.53 -1.01
C GLY A 49 17.20 9.24 0.44
N ARG A 50 16.30 8.60 1.20
CA ARG A 50 16.53 8.35 2.63
C ARG A 50 17.07 6.97 2.89
N PRO A 51 18.00 6.82 3.86
CA PRO A 51 18.52 5.51 4.24
C PRO A 51 17.46 4.71 4.98
N LEU A 52 17.75 3.42 5.18
CA LEU A 52 16.79 2.47 5.74
C LEU A 52 16.14 2.95 7.04
N GLY A 53 16.91 3.53 7.94
CA GLY A 53 16.39 3.96 9.23
C GLY A 53 15.52 5.21 9.19
N GLU A 54 15.34 5.81 8.01
CA GLU A 54 14.59 7.06 7.87
C GLU A 54 13.47 6.94 6.85
N ARG A 55 12.87 5.76 6.75
CA ARG A 55 11.81 5.50 5.77
C ARG A 55 10.41 5.42 6.36
N LEU A 56 10.22 5.94 7.57
CA LEU A 56 8.90 5.89 8.21
C LEU A 56 7.84 6.61 7.38
N THR A 57 8.10 7.88 7.07
CA THR A 57 7.14 8.68 6.32
C THR A 57 6.83 8.07 4.95
N ALA A 58 7.87 7.63 4.25
CA ALA A 58 7.66 7.00 2.93
C ALA A 58 6.86 5.71 3.06
N SER A 59 7.09 4.92 4.11
CA SER A 59 6.37 3.68 4.33
C SER A 59 4.89 3.94 4.59
N VAL A 60 4.58 4.95 5.39
CA VAL A 60 3.20 5.33 5.67
C VAL A 60 2.52 5.83 4.40
N ALA A 61 3.20 6.69 3.64
CA ALA A 61 2.66 7.20 2.38
C ALA A 61 2.37 6.06 1.40
N ALA A 62 3.27 5.08 1.33
CA ALA A 62 3.08 3.93 0.45
C ALA A 62 1.88 3.09 0.88
N ALA A 63 1.66 2.95 2.20
CA ALA A 63 0.49 2.23 2.69
C ALA A 63 -0.80 2.92 2.28
N LEU A 64 -0.85 4.25 2.41
CA LEU A 64 -2.02 5.01 1.98
C LEU A 64 -2.25 4.87 0.48
N ALA A 65 -1.18 4.96 -0.31
CA ALA A 65 -1.29 4.82 -1.76
C ALA A 65 -1.76 3.42 -2.14
N ALA A 66 -1.29 2.39 -1.42
CA ALA A 66 -1.71 1.03 -1.68
C ALA A 66 -3.21 0.86 -1.42
N VAL A 67 -3.70 1.44 -0.32
CA VAL A 67 -5.13 1.40 0.00
C VAL A 67 -5.93 2.12 -1.07
N ALA A 68 -5.45 3.27 -1.52
CA ALA A 68 -6.12 4.03 -2.58
C ALA A 68 -6.24 3.21 -3.86
N ARG A 69 -5.32 2.28 -4.08
CA ARG A 69 -5.32 1.43 -5.27
C ARG A 69 -5.85 0.02 -4.97
N GLY A 70 -6.63 -0.11 -3.92
CA GLY A 70 -7.43 -1.30 -3.70
C GLY A 70 -6.88 -2.33 -2.75
N ALA A 71 -5.77 -2.08 -2.07
CA ALA A 71 -5.27 -3.04 -1.10
C ALA A 71 -6.21 -3.15 0.08
N ARG A 72 -6.47 -4.36 0.54
CA ARG A 72 -7.30 -4.60 1.71
C ARG A 72 -6.46 -4.91 2.95
N VAL A 73 -5.25 -5.36 2.75
CA VAL A 73 -4.32 -5.67 3.84
C VAL A 73 -2.99 -5.02 3.50
N VAL A 74 -2.41 -4.31 4.44
CA VAL A 74 -1.07 -3.76 4.28
C VAL A 74 -0.19 -4.32 5.38
N ARG A 75 1.00 -4.77 4.96
CA ARG A 75 1.98 -5.33 5.88
C ARG A 75 2.98 -4.23 6.21
N VAL A 76 3.09 -3.88 7.48
CA VAL A 76 3.88 -2.73 7.89
C VAL A 76 4.72 -3.04 9.13
N HIS A 77 5.81 -2.28 9.31
CA HIS A 77 6.62 -2.34 10.52
C HIS A 77 6.16 -1.31 11.54
N ASP A 78 5.68 -0.15 11.08
CA ASP A 78 5.34 0.98 11.94
C ASP A 78 3.83 1.04 12.11
N VAL A 79 3.30 0.12 12.93
CA VAL A 79 1.86 -0.12 13.01
C VAL A 79 1.10 1.10 13.50
N ALA A 80 1.54 1.69 14.62
CA ALA A 80 0.81 2.81 15.19
C ALA A 80 0.71 3.99 14.24
N ALA A 81 1.83 4.34 13.60
CA ALA A 81 1.85 5.47 12.67
C ALA A 81 0.96 5.18 11.45
N THR A 82 0.99 3.94 10.97
CA THR A 82 0.18 3.57 9.81
C THR A 82 -1.30 3.58 10.15
N VAL A 83 -1.67 3.04 11.31
CA VAL A 83 -3.06 3.04 11.75
C VAL A 83 -3.58 4.46 11.89
N ASP A 84 -2.80 5.36 12.51
CA ASP A 84 -3.22 6.75 12.66
C ASP A 84 -3.43 7.41 11.30
N ALA A 85 -2.51 7.17 10.36
CA ALA A 85 -2.64 7.71 9.02
C ALA A 85 -3.89 7.20 8.31
N LEU A 86 -4.18 5.91 8.45
CA LEU A 86 -5.36 5.32 7.83
C LEU A 86 -6.64 5.83 8.46
N LYS A 87 -6.63 6.12 9.76
CA LYS A 87 -7.80 6.72 10.40
C LYS A 87 -8.11 8.09 9.84
N VAL A 88 -7.08 8.91 9.63
CA VAL A 88 -7.26 10.22 9.03
C VAL A 88 -7.73 10.09 7.59
N TRP A 89 -7.14 9.17 6.85
CA TRP A 89 -7.53 8.88 5.47
C TRP A 89 -9.01 8.51 5.39
N SER A 90 -9.46 7.63 6.29
CA SER A 90 -10.85 7.20 6.33
C SER A 90 -11.78 8.35 6.71
N ALA A 91 -11.38 9.14 7.71
CA ALA A 91 -12.19 10.28 8.16
C ALA A 91 -12.34 11.31 7.06
N ALA A 92 -11.36 11.44 6.18
CA ALA A 92 -11.44 12.35 5.04
C ALA A 92 -12.34 11.81 3.93
N GLY A 93 -12.87 10.61 4.08
CA GLY A 93 -13.77 10.01 3.11
C GLY A 93 -13.09 9.34 1.93
N LEU A 94 -11.78 9.29 1.91
CA LEU A 94 -11.07 8.78 0.74
C LEU A 94 -11.19 7.27 0.60
N ALA A 95 -11.19 6.55 1.72
CA ALA A 95 -11.31 5.10 1.66
C ALA A 95 -12.67 4.66 1.17
N ALA A 96 -13.70 5.46 1.44
CA ALA A 96 -15.07 5.09 1.08
C ALA A 96 -15.33 5.17 -0.42
N THR A 97 -14.52 5.88 -1.15
CA THR A 97 -14.75 6.01 -2.58
C THR A 97 -14.54 4.70 -3.30
N GLN A 98 -13.82 3.85 -2.66
CA GLN A 98 -13.70 2.62 -3.26
C GLN A 98 -14.83 1.80 -2.99
N GLN A 99 -15.34 1.97 -2.52
CA GLN A 99 -16.26 1.16 -2.33
C GLN A 99 -17.27 1.10 -2.29
N GLU A 100 -17.46 1.90 -2.55
CA GLU A 100 -18.45 1.72 -2.41
C GLU A 100 -18.62 0.58 -2.49
N GLN A 101 -18.07 0.41 -2.76
CA GLN A 101 -17.90 -0.59 -2.75
C GLN A 101 -17.25 -1.12 -1.83
N ASN A 102 -16.87 -0.58 -1.25
CA ASN A 102 -16.27 -0.99 -0.44
C ASN A 102 -16.02 -1.43 0.44
N GLN A 103 -16.16 -1.27 0.32
CA GLN A 103 -15.84 -2.00 1.27
C GLN A 103 -14.55 -2.54 1.32
N GLY A 104 -13.85 -2.43 0.34
CA GLY A 104 -12.61 -3.06 0.21
C GLY A 104 -11.55 -2.54 1.12
N ALA A 105 -11.25 -1.31 1.05
CA ALA A 105 -10.11 -0.74 1.76
C ALA A 105 -10.48 -0.34 3.18
N ARG A 106 -10.96 -1.29 3.93
CA ARG A 106 -11.41 -0.99 5.25
C ARG A 106 -10.27 -0.91 6.21
N ILE A 107 -10.33 0.06 7.11
CA ILE A 107 -9.32 0.24 8.11
C ILE A 107 -9.53 -0.77 9.21
N PRO A 108 -8.49 -1.50 9.61
CA PRO A 108 -8.61 -2.45 10.69
C PRO A 108 -8.87 -1.77 12.01
#